data_083cc8dc9741a65a48f432998e635d54
#
_entry.id   083cc8dc9741a65a48f432998e635d54
#
_cell.length_a   1.000
_cell.length_b   1.000
_cell.length_c   1.000
_cell.angle_alpha   90.00
_cell.angle_beta   90.00
_cell.angle_gamma   90.00
#
_symmetry.space_group_name_H-M   'P 1'
#
loop_
_entity.id
_entity.type
_entity.pdbx_description
1 polymer ?
#
loop_
_entity_poly.entity_id
_entity_poly.type
_entity_poly.pdbx_seq_one_letter_code
_entity_poly.pdbx_strand_id
1 'polypeptide(L)'
;MPSRLRSAISRLRGTRSPLETACRHLAGRNDQVLTWQCEVTRVPAPTGHEAARGAWMRERFIALGWTDVRMDVVGNVIARRESAGVTHPDGRAVWCCAHLDTVFADAAPVVTQEGARLLGPGIGDNGRGLAALLAIADTLAATDLHLPREVILACTVGEEGLGDLRGVKQLMHDAFPAPHAVIAVDGAGDDRIVHSALGSTRWRVTFRGEGGHSWADFGVVNPVHAITALAAVLQAVHLPREPRTALTIARIGGGESINSIPREGWLEVDLRSLGATVLQDLEQTLRQSVTRIESAENGRRRAGSPPLVSTIERLGSRPCGTLADDAPLVRIAEQATRAIGATPRLATGSTDASVPIAMGIPAIAIGAGGRGGGTHTPAEWYDDTDGARGLQRVLRIVTAAAGLR
;
A
#
# COMPACT_ATOMS: atom_id res chain seq x y z
N MET A 1 -46.59 -20.08 44.96
CA MET A 1 -46.14 -19.53 43.71
C MET A 1 -44.97 -18.58 43.94
N PRO A 2 -43.72 -19.01 43.77
CA PRO A 2 -42.66 -18.14 43.19
C PRO A 2 -41.57 -18.87 42.39
N SER A 3 -41.83 -20.02 41.73
CA SER A 3 -40.79 -20.73 40.97
C SER A 3 -40.79 -20.42 39.45
N ARG A 4 -41.88 -19.87 38.92
CA ARG A 4 -41.97 -19.54 37.46
C ARG A 4 -41.33 -18.21 37.07
N LEU A 5 -41.16 -17.25 38.00
CA LEU A 5 -40.50 -15.97 37.71
C LEU A 5 -38.95 -16.08 37.62
N ARG A 6 -38.33 -16.97 38.37
CA ARG A 6 -36.87 -17.19 38.31
C ARG A 6 -36.42 -17.87 37.03
N SER A 7 -37.27 -18.70 36.41
CA SER A 7 -36.98 -19.36 35.12
C SER A 7 -37.07 -18.41 33.90
N ALA A 8 -37.89 -17.35 33.98
CA ALA A 8 -38.00 -16.36 32.90
C ALA A 8 -36.85 -15.36 32.90
N ILE A 9 -36.30 -14.99 34.05
CA ILE A 9 -35.16 -14.08 34.19
C ILE A 9 -33.83 -14.75 33.74
N SER A 10 -33.72 -16.06 33.84
CA SER A 10 -32.57 -16.83 33.34
C SER A 10 -32.51 -16.94 31.82
N ARG A 11 -33.62 -16.74 31.11
CA ARG A 11 -33.69 -16.77 29.62
C ARG A 11 -33.48 -15.41 28.97
N LEU A 12 -33.37 -14.36 29.75
CA LEU A 12 -33.07 -12.97 29.26
C LEU A 12 -31.56 -12.61 29.36
N ARG A 13 -30.67 -13.56 29.60
CA ARG A 13 -29.27 -13.43 29.22
C ARG A 13 -29.20 -13.59 27.70
N GLY A 14 -29.43 -12.50 27.00
CA GLY A 14 -29.43 -12.46 25.57
C GLY A 14 -28.25 -13.22 25.00
N THR A 15 -28.53 -14.17 24.12
CA THR A 15 -27.52 -14.82 23.31
C THR A 15 -26.79 -13.73 22.54
N ARG A 16 -25.55 -13.46 22.95
CA ARG A 16 -24.70 -12.46 22.31
C ARG A 16 -24.55 -12.82 20.85
N SER A 17 -24.52 -11.82 19.96
CA SER A 17 -24.38 -12.09 18.54
C SER A 17 -23.05 -12.82 18.26
N PRO A 18 -22.99 -13.66 17.25
CA PRO A 18 -21.74 -14.33 16.84
C PRO A 18 -20.59 -13.34 16.63
N LEU A 19 -20.88 -12.16 16.04
CA LEU A 19 -19.89 -11.08 15.86
C LEU A 19 -19.34 -10.55 17.19
N GLU A 20 -20.20 -10.32 18.20
CA GLU A 20 -19.74 -9.85 19.51
C GLU A 20 -18.89 -10.91 20.24
N THR A 21 -19.16 -12.19 19.98
CA THR A 21 -18.35 -13.30 20.48
C THR A 21 -16.97 -13.30 19.81
N ALA A 22 -16.91 -13.13 18.49
CA ALA A 22 -15.67 -13.02 17.74
C ALA A 22 -14.85 -11.77 18.13
N CYS A 23 -15.50 -10.62 18.30
CA CYS A 23 -14.83 -9.40 18.78
C CYS A 23 -14.18 -9.57 20.16
N ARG A 24 -14.82 -10.34 21.08
CA ARG A 24 -14.23 -10.63 22.39
C ARG A 24 -13.10 -11.65 22.31
N HIS A 25 -13.22 -12.67 21.47
CA HIS A 25 -12.11 -13.60 21.21
C HIS A 25 -10.89 -12.80 20.75
N LEU A 26 -11.05 -11.96 19.74
CA LEU A 26 -9.98 -11.13 19.19
C LEU A 26 -9.36 -10.22 20.26
N ALA A 27 -10.17 -9.54 21.07
CA ALA A 27 -9.66 -8.67 22.13
C ALA A 27 -8.89 -9.47 23.21
N GLY A 28 -9.34 -10.70 23.54
CA GLY A 28 -8.64 -11.58 24.47
C GLY A 28 -7.32 -12.15 23.94
N ARG A 29 -7.04 -11.99 22.63
CA ARG A 29 -5.81 -12.42 21.96
C ARG A 29 -4.81 -11.29 21.72
N ASN A 30 -5.06 -10.10 22.25
CA ASN A 30 -4.25 -8.91 21.94
C ASN A 30 -2.75 -9.11 22.23
N ASP A 31 -2.37 -9.72 23.34
CA ASP A 31 -0.96 -10.00 23.67
C ASP A 31 -0.29 -10.90 22.62
N GLN A 32 -1.05 -11.89 22.11
CA GLN A 32 -0.56 -12.74 21.03
C GLN A 32 -0.39 -11.96 19.72
N VAL A 33 -1.28 -11.01 19.43
CA VAL A 33 -1.19 -10.15 18.24
C VAL A 33 0.05 -9.25 18.33
N LEU A 34 0.35 -8.70 19.49
CA LEU A 34 1.59 -7.92 19.73
C LEU A 34 2.84 -8.80 19.57
N THR A 35 2.78 -10.05 20.04
CA THR A 35 3.85 -11.02 19.82
C THR A 35 4.09 -11.24 18.32
N TRP A 36 3.05 -11.53 17.55
CA TRP A 36 3.15 -11.69 16.09
C TRP A 36 3.67 -10.43 15.40
N GLN A 37 3.22 -9.25 15.84
CA GLN A 37 3.70 -7.97 15.33
C GLN A 37 5.21 -7.81 15.51
N CYS A 38 5.71 -8.11 16.70
CA CYS A 38 7.16 -8.09 16.96
C CYS A 38 7.91 -9.16 16.16
N GLU A 39 7.38 -10.37 16.07
CA GLU A 39 8.02 -11.49 15.36
C GLU A 39 8.11 -11.20 13.86
N VAL A 40 7.00 -10.80 13.22
CA VAL A 40 6.97 -10.52 11.77
C VAL A 40 7.86 -9.33 11.40
N THR A 41 7.91 -8.32 12.26
CA THR A 41 8.78 -7.15 12.05
C THR A 41 10.26 -7.53 12.08
N ARG A 42 10.67 -8.47 12.95
CA ARG A 42 12.05 -8.95 13.03
C ARG A 42 12.51 -9.74 11.80
N VAL A 43 11.58 -10.21 10.96
CA VAL A 43 11.94 -10.87 9.70
C VAL A 43 12.21 -9.78 8.64
N PRO A 44 13.45 -9.64 8.12
CA PRO A 44 13.76 -8.61 7.14
C PRO A 44 12.92 -8.79 5.86
N ALA A 45 12.41 -7.68 5.33
CA ALA A 45 11.67 -7.67 4.08
C ALA A 45 11.82 -6.33 3.34
N PRO A 46 13.02 -5.95 2.90
CA PRO A 46 13.17 -4.81 2.01
C PRO A 46 12.33 -4.99 0.76
N THR A 47 11.80 -3.91 0.19
CA THR A 47 11.07 -3.97 -1.09
C THR A 47 11.88 -4.70 -2.15
N GLY A 48 11.33 -5.77 -2.71
CA GLY A 48 12.00 -6.67 -3.66
C GLY A 48 12.64 -7.90 -3.02
N HIS A 49 12.69 -7.99 -1.69
CA HIS A 49 13.31 -9.10 -0.95
C HIS A 49 12.41 -9.64 0.18
N GLU A 50 11.10 -9.76 -0.08
CA GLU A 50 10.08 -10.11 0.90
C GLU A 50 9.95 -11.61 1.20
N ALA A 51 10.69 -12.47 0.49
CA ALA A 51 10.50 -13.92 0.50
C ALA A 51 10.54 -14.55 1.90
N ALA A 52 11.46 -14.10 2.77
CA ALA A 52 11.59 -14.64 4.13
C ALA A 52 10.37 -14.32 5.00
N ARG A 53 9.88 -13.08 4.94
CA ARG A 53 8.67 -12.66 5.69
C ARG A 53 7.42 -13.30 5.11
N GLY A 54 7.35 -13.47 3.78
CA GLY A 54 6.29 -14.22 3.12
C GLY A 54 6.22 -15.68 3.59
N ALA A 55 7.37 -16.37 3.65
CA ALA A 55 7.45 -17.73 4.18
C ALA A 55 6.99 -17.81 5.64
N TRP A 56 7.42 -16.87 6.49
CA TRP A 56 6.98 -16.77 7.89
C TRP A 56 5.47 -16.60 7.99
N MET A 57 4.86 -15.71 7.23
CA MET A 57 3.40 -15.49 7.22
C MET A 57 2.65 -16.74 6.75
N ARG A 58 3.15 -17.41 5.69
CA ARG A 58 2.58 -18.65 5.19
C ARG A 58 2.52 -19.73 6.28
N GLU A 59 3.62 -19.94 7.01
CA GLU A 59 3.67 -20.91 8.11
C GLU A 59 2.67 -20.57 9.23
N ARG A 60 2.51 -19.30 9.58
CA ARG A 60 1.54 -18.84 10.58
C ARG A 60 0.09 -19.11 10.16
N PHE A 61 -0.27 -18.83 8.91
CA PHE A 61 -1.62 -19.16 8.42
C PHE A 61 -1.90 -20.66 8.46
N ILE A 62 -0.94 -21.50 8.08
CA ILE A 62 -1.07 -22.97 8.18
C ILE A 62 -1.23 -23.39 9.64
N ALA A 63 -0.44 -22.85 10.55
CA ALA A 63 -0.53 -23.14 11.99
C ALA A 63 -1.88 -22.71 12.60
N LEU A 64 -2.54 -21.71 12.04
CA LEU A 64 -3.88 -21.27 12.41
C LEU A 64 -5.00 -22.07 11.72
N GLY A 65 -4.65 -23.17 11.01
CA GLY A 65 -5.63 -24.08 10.42
C GLY A 65 -6.19 -23.64 9.05
N TRP A 66 -5.52 -22.73 8.37
CA TRP A 66 -5.86 -22.37 6.99
C TRP A 66 -5.25 -23.39 6.02
N THR A 67 -6.07 -23.96 5.13
CA THR A 67 -5.71 -25.17 4.36
C THR A 67 -5.20 -24.89 2.97
N ASP A 68 -5.68 -23.85 2.30
CA ASP A 68 -5.18 -23.39 0.99
C ASP A 68 -4.31 -22.14 1.20
N VAL A 69 -3.03 -22.36 1.51
CA VAL A 69 -2.06 -21.27 1.71
C VAL A 69 -0.93 -21.40 0.69
N ARG A 70 -0.90 -20.48 -0.25
CA ARG A 70 0.04 -20.50 -1.38
C ARG A 70 0.77 -19.17 -1.55
N MET A 71 1.87 -19.21 -2.26
CA MET A 71 2.56 -18.04 -2.80
C MET A 71 2.29 -17.96 -4.31
N ASP A 72 2.03 -16.75 -4.80
CA ASP A 72 1.92 -16.51 -6.23
C ASP A 72 3.29 -16.25 -6.90
N VAL A 73 3.27 -16.00 -8.21
CA VAL A 73 4.48 -15.83 -9.03
C VAL A 73 5.33 -14.62 -8.67
N VAL A 74 4.75 -13.60 -7.99
CA VAL A 74 5.49 -12.41 -7.56
C VAL A 74 5.85 -12.44 -6.08
N GLY A 75 5.37 -13.45 -5.33
CA GLY A 75 5.68 -13.67 -3.92
C GLY A 75 4.58 -13.23 -2.94
N ASN A 76 3.38 -12.86 -3.40
CA ASN A 76 2.25 -12.64 -2.49
C ASN A 76 1.90 -13.96 -1.78
N VAL A 77 1.55 -13.88 -0.50
CA VAL A 77 1.01 -15.02 0.24
C VAL A 77 -0.51 -14.91 0.27
N ILE A 78 -1.19 -15.92 -0.24
CA ILE A 78 -2.65 -15.96 -0.32
C ILE A 78 -3.13 -17.11 0.56
N ALA A 79 -3.98 -16.82 1.53
CA ALA A 79 -4.57 -17.78 2.44
C ALA A 79 -6.09 -17.82 2.27
N ARG A 80 -6.60 -19.02 2.01
CA ARG A 80 -8.02 -19.33 1.91
C ARG A 80 -8.38 -20.37 2.93
N ARG A 81 -9.60 -20.29 3.42
CA ARG A 81 -10.18 -21.29 4.28
C ARG A 81 -11.41 -21.85 3.60
N GLU A 82 -11.48 -23.17 3.46
CA GLU A 82 -12.69 -23.80 2.97
C GLU A 82 -13.86 -23.41 3.88
N SER A 83 -14.79 -22.68 3.35
CA SER A 83 -16.01 -22.29 4.05
C SER A 83 -17.01 -23.42 3.97
N ALA A 84 -17.44 -23.95 5.10
CA ALA A 84 -18.50 -24.94 5.15
C ALA A 84 -19.82 -24.30 4.65
N GLY A 85 -20.07 -24.41 3.36
CA GLY A 85 -21.43 -24.59 2.87
C GLY A 85 -22.31 -23.40 2.53
N VAL A 86 -21.86 -22.12 2.48
CA VAL A 86 -22.70 -21.06 1.89
C VAL A 86 -21.84 -20.12 1.06
N THR A 87 -21.89 -20.29 -0.25
CA THR A 87 -21.37 -19.30 -1.20
C THR A 87 -22.47 -18.31 -1.54
N HIS A 88 -22.18 -17.02 -1.44
CA HIS A 88 -23.07 -16.00 -1.95
C HIS A 88 -23.30 -16.23 -3.45
N PRO A 89 -24.53 -16.04 -3.99
CA PRO A 89 -24.90 -16.42 -5.37
C PRO A 89 -23.99 -15.82 -6.46
N ASP A 90 -23.32 -14.67 -6.22
CA ASP A 90 -22.43 -14.06 -7.20
C ASP A 90 -21.00 -14.64 -7.21
N GLY A 91 -20.68 -15.58 -6.30
CA GLY A 91 -19.38 -16.25 -6.23
C GLY A 91 -18.19 -15.34 -5.91
N ARG A 92 -18.42 -14.09 -5.48
CA ARG A 92 -17.36 -13.14 -5.18
C ARG A 92 -16.93 -13.22 -3.73
N ALA A 93 -15.64 -12.97 -3.47
CA ALA A 93 -15.03 -12.98 -2.14
C ALA A 93 -14.71 -11.58 -1.61
N VAL A 94 -14.54 -11.46 -0.30
CA VAL A 94 -13.92 -10.30 0.32
C VAL A 94 -12.43 -10.59 0.50
N TRP A 95 -11.59 -9.73 -0.05
CA TRP A 95 -10.15 -9.81 0.09
C TRP A 95 -9.67 -8.83 1.15
N CYS A 96 -8.90 -9.32 2.12
CA CYS A 96 -8.27 -8.49 3.13
C CYS A 96 -6.75 -8.64 3.00
N CYS A 97 -6.03 -7.55 2.76
CA CYS A 97 -4.60 -7.60 2.49
C CYS A 97 -3.79 -6.65 3.36
N ALA A 98 -2.50 -6.96 3.51
CA ALA A 98 -1.49 -6.12 4.14
C ALA A 98 -0.14 -6.38 3.45
N HIS A 99 0.70 -5.34 3.28
CA HIS A 99 1.96 -5.53 2.59
C HIS A 99 3.06 -6.10 3.48
N LEU A 100 3.95 -6.89 2.85
CA LEU A 100 5.09 -7.55 3.50
C LEU A 100 6.29 -6.63 3.62
N ASP A 101 6.49 -5.78 2.63
CA ASP A 101 7.71 -5.02 2.47
C ASP A 101 7.83 -3.80 3.38
N THR A 102 9.05 -3.31 3.48
CA THR A 102 9.40 -2.06 4.16
C THR A 102 10.40 -1.28 3.32
N VAL A 103 10.46 0.05 3.54
CA VAL A 103 11.44 0.94 2.88
C VAL A 103 12.88 0.72 3.35
N PHE A 104 13.11 -0.11 4.37
CA PHE A 104 14.43 -0.28 4.99
C PHE A 104 15.24 -1.35 4.24
N ALA A 105 16.39 -0.95 3.68
CA ALA A 105 17.19 -1.81 2.81
C ALA A 105 18.05 -2.84 3.57
N ASP A 106 18.46 -2.56 4.81
CA ASP A 106 19.53 -3.31 5.47
C ASP A 106 19.17 -3.78 6.89
N ALA A 107 19.69 -4.94 7.24
CA ALA A 107 19.70 -5.58 8.56
C ALA A 107 18.35 -6.10 9.09
N ALA A 108 18.43 -7.14 9.93
CA ALA A 108 17.29 -7.63 10.70
C ALA A 108 16.82 -6.51 11.64
N PRO A 109 15.55 -6.08 11.53
CA PRO A 109 15.04 -5.01 12.37
C PRO A 109 15.12 -5.38 13.84
N VAL A 110 15.70 -4.49 14.65
CA VAL A 110 15.69 -4.64 16.11
C VAL A 110 14.38 -4.05 16.60
N VAL A 111 13.58 -4.90 17.25
CA VAL A 111 12.33 -4.47 17.89
C VAL A 111 12.57 -4.46 19.40
N THR A 112 12.38 -3.30 20.01
CA THR A 112 12.45 -3.10 21.46
C THR A 112 11.10 -2.68 22.02
N GLN A 113 10.91 -2.83 23.32
CA GLN A 113 9.70 -2.40 24.01
C GLN A 113 10.05 -1.42 25.12
N GLU A 114 9.39 -0.26 25.10
CA GLU A 114 9.51 0.78 26.13
C GLU A 114 8.12 1.08 26.70
N GLY A 115 7.78 0.45 27.82
CA GLY A 115 6.44 0.52 28.39
C GLY A 115 5.40 -0.07 27.46
N ALA A 116 4.41 0.74 27.05
CA ALA A 116 3.36 0.34 26.10
C ALA A 116 3.79 0.49 24.63
N ARG A 117 4.98 1.02 24.35
CA ARG A 117 5.47 1.27 22.99
C ARG A 117 6.37 0.15 22.52
N LEU A 118 6.17 -0.27 21.30
CA LEU A 118 7.09 -1.06 20.50
C LEU A 118 7.84 -0.13 19.56
N LEU A 119 9.17 -0.24 19.51
CA LEU A 119 10.02 0.55 18.64
C LEU A 119 10.74 -0.38 17.66
N GLY A 120 10.79 0.02 16.41
CA GLY A 120 11.51 -0.72 15.38
C GLY A 120 11.02 -0.36 13.99
N PRO A 121 11.93 -0.37 12.99
CA PRO A 121 11.60 -0.04 11.60
C PRO A 121 10.57 -1.04 11.05
N GLY A 122 9.45 -0.53 10.53
CA GLY A 122 8.35 -1.34 10.00
C GLY A 122 7.42 -1.95 11.06
N ILE A 123 7.52 -1.51 12.35
CA ILE A 123 6.67 -2.05 13.43
C ILE A 123 5.20 -1.66 13.26
N GLY A 124 4.94 -0.45 12.76
CA GLY A 124 3.62 0.04 12.40
C GLY A 124 3.32 -0.25 10.93
N ASP A 125 4.23 0.14 10.07
CA ASP A 125 4.14 0.06 8.62
C ASP A 125 5.08 -1.02 8.04
N ASN A 126 4.62 -2.29 7.82
CA ASN A 126 3.26 -2.73 8.06
C ASN A 126 3.20 -3.98 8.97
N GLY A 127 4.10 -4.08 9.96
CA GLY A 127 4.08 -5.16 10.95
C GLY A 127 2.72 -5.26 11.67
N ARG A 128 2.07 -4.11 11.94
CA ARG A 128 0.73 -4.06 12.54
C ARG A 128 -0.35 -4.61 11.61
N GLY A 129 -0.34 -4.27 10.33
CA GLY A 129 -1.29 -4.79 9.35
C GLY A 129 -1.16 -6.31 9.17
N LEU A 130 0.08 -6.83 9.09
CA LEU A 130 0.32 -8.26 9.00
C LEU A 130 -0.16 -9.01 10.25
N ALA A 131 0.10 -8.48 11.44
CA ALA A 131 -0.40 -9.04 12.69
C ALA A 131 -1.94 -9.01 12.76
N ALA A 132 -2.57 -7.99 12.21
CA ALA A 132 -4.03 -7.91 12.10
C ALA A 132 -4.60 -8.99 11.18
N LEU A 133 -3.95 -9.33 10.07
CA LEU A 133 -4.36 -10.46 9.23
C LEU A 133 -4.32 -11.77 10.01
N LEU A 134 -3.27 -12.01 10.81
CA LEU A 134 -3.20 -13.21 11.68
C LEU A 134 -4.29 -13.20 12.76
N ALA A 135 -4.61 -12.05 13.34
CA ALA A 135 -5.69 -11.91 14.31
C ALA A 135 -7.06 -12.23 13.70
N ILE A 136 -7.31 -11.79 12.46
CA ILE A 136 -8.52 -12.12 11.71
C ILE A 136 -8.54 -13.63 11.40
N ALA A 137 -7.40 -14.18 10.96
CA ALA A 137 -7.27 -15.62 10.67
C ALA A 137 -7.58 -16.49 11.89
N ASP A 138 -6.98 -16.17 13.04
CA ASP A 138 -7.21 -16.86 14.33
C ASP A 138 -8.69 -16.77 14.74
N THR A 139 -9.27 -15.58 14.64
CA THR A 139 -10.66 -15.34 15.02
C THR A 139 -11.64 -16.12 14.14
N LEU A 140 -11.45 -16.10 12.82
CA LEU A 140 -12.30 -16.84 11.88
C LEU A 140 -12.13 -18.36 12.04
N ALA A 141 -10.95 -18.83 12.46
CA ALA A 141 -10.72 -20.25 12.73
C ALA A 141 -11.35 -20.70 14.06
N ALA A 142 -11.28 -19.86 15.10
CA ALA A 142 -11.71 -20.22 16.46
C ALA A 142 -13.19 -19.95 16.74
N THR A 143 -13.89 -19.24 15.86
CA THR A 143 -15.28 -18.83 16.10
C THR A 143 -16.22 -19.31 15.00
N ASP A 144 -17.48 -19.54 15.38
CA ASP A 144 -18.54 -20.04 14.48
C ASP A 144 -19.19 -18.89 13.68
N LEU A 145 -18.34 -18.07 13.02
CA LEU A 145 -18.81 -17.02 12.14
C LEU A 145 -19.13 -17.58 10.76
N HIS A 146 -20.42 -17.72 10.47
CA HIS A 146 -20.90 -18.10 9.15
C HIS A 146 -21.01 -16.87 8.27
N LEU A 147 -20.09 -16.73 7.31
CA LEU A 147 -20.05 -15.60 6.40
C LEU A 147 -20.68 -15.98 5.05
N PRO A 148 -21.61 -15.17 4.53
CA PRO A 148 -22.22 -15.40 3.21
C PRO A 148 -21.22 -15.41 2.06
N ARG A 149 -20.13 -14.63 2.17
CA ARG A 149 -19.01 -14.59 1.22
C ARG A 149 -17.75 -15.15 1.86
N GLU A 150 -16.94 -15.79 1.04
CA GLU A 150 -15.60 -16.19 1.42
C GLU A 150 -14.75 -14.95 1.79
N VAL A 151 -13.91 -15.10 2.81
CA VAL A 151 -12.86 -14.12 3.15
C VAL A 151 -11.51 -14.71 2.78
N ILE A 152 -10.77 -13.99 1.95
CA ILE A 152 -9.42 -14.35 1.52
C ILE A 152 -8.44 -13.35 2.14
N LEU A 153 -7.40 -13.87 2.79
CA LEU A 153 -6.33 -13.05 3.35
C LEU A 153 -5.14 -13.08 2.42
N ALA A 154 -4.52 -11.92 2.19
CA ALA A 154 -3.36 -11.81 1.31
C ALA A 154 -2.28 -10.93 1.92
N CYS A 155 -1.02 -11.42 1.91
CA CYS A 155 0.12 -10.58 2.21
C CYS A 155 0.76 -10.18 0.88
N THR A 156 0.80 -8.90 0.59
CA THR A 156 1.24 -8.36 -0.70
C THR A 156 2.72 -7.98 -0.67
N VAL A 157 3.37 -8.02 -1.82
CA VAL A 157 4.76 -7.60 -2.00
C VAL A 157 4.85 -6.28 -2.75
N GLY A 158 5.89 -5.47 -2.47
CA GLY A 158 6.21 -4.28 -3.25
C GLY A 158 5.15 -3.19 -3.18
N GLU A 159 4.59 -2.96 -2.01
CA GLU A 159 3.74 -1.78 -1.77
C GLU A 159 4.60 -0.52 -1.77
N GLU A 160 5.78 -0.58 -1.17
CA GLU A 160 6.62 0.56 -0.90
C GLU A 160 7.48 1.02 -2.09
N GLY A 161 7.77 2.31 -2.09
CA GLY A 161 8.78 2.93 -2.93
C GLY A 161 8.71 2.54 -4.42
N LEU A 162 9.75 1.91 -4.91
CA LEU A 162 9.86 1.41 -6.29
C LEU A 162 9.27 0.01 -6.49
N GLY A 163 8.69 -0.60 -5.46
CA GLY A 163 7.92 -1.83 -5.58
C GLY A 163 6.66 -1.68 -6.44
N ASP A 164 6.18 -0.43 -6.55
CA ASP A 164 5.18 0.01 -7.52
C ASP A 164 3.85 -0.76 -7.45
N LEU A 165 3.47 -1.19 -6.25
CA LEU A 165 2.25 -1.97 -6.00
C LEU A 165 2.23 -3.29 -6.80
N ARG A 166 3.41 -3.88 -7.09
CA ARG A 166 3.48 -5.07 -7.97
C ARG A 166 2.67 -6.24 -7.42
N GLY A 167 2.65 -6.38 -6.09
CA GLY A 167 1.90 -7.45 -5.43
C GLY A 167 0.41 -7.34 -5.64
N VAL A 168 -0.19 -6.21 -5.30
CA VAL A 168 -1.63 -6.03 -5.50
C VAL A 168 -2.02 -5.96 -6.97
N LYS A 169 -1.16 -5.47 -7.86
CA LYS A 169 -1.39 -5.53 -9.31
C LYS A 169 -1.55 -6.98 -9.78
N GLN A 170 -0.61 -7.87 -9.37
CA GLN A 170 -0.68 -9.30 -9.67
C GLN A 170 -1.88 -9.95 -8.99
N LEU A 171 -2.12 -9.62 -7.72
CA LEU A 171 -3.24 -10.14 -6.95
C LEU A 171 -4.58 -9.84 -7.63
N MET A 172 -4.78 -8.62 -8.13
CA MET A 172 -6.02 -8.23 -8.82
C MET A 172 -6.13 -8.81 -10.23
N HIS A 173 -5.01 -9.06 -10.91
CA HIS A 173 -4.98 -9.72 -12.21
C HIS A 173 -5.44 -11.19 -12.10
N ASP A 174 -5.00 -11.90 -11.07
CA ASP A 174 -5.23 -13.33 -10.88
C ASP A 174 -6.30 -13.66 -9.83
N ALA A 175 -7.03 -12.64 -9.34
CA ALA A 175 -7.98 -12.80 -8.23
C ALA A 175 -9.08 -13.83 -8.57
N PHE A 176 -9.05 -14.94 -7.85
CA PHE A 176 -10.11 -15.96 -7.91
C PHE A 176 -10.39 -16.52 -6.51
N PRO A 177 -11.64 -16.45 -6.03
CA PRO A 177 -12.80 -15.77 -6.62
C PRO A 177 -12.63 -14.27 -6.82
N ALA A 178 -13.34 -13.72 -7.82
CA ALA A 178 -13.31 -12.28 -8.10
C ALA A 178 -13.66 -11.46 -6.84
N PRO A 179 -13.03 -10.31 -6.60
CA PRO A 179 -13.30 -9.53 -5.41
C PRO A 179 -14.69 -8.86 -5.45
N HIS A 180 -15.45 -9.02 -4.36
CA HIS A 180 -16.61 -8.21 -4.04
C HIS A 180 -16.18 -6.89 -3.41
N ALA A 181 -15.19 -6.96 -2.53
CA ALA A 181 -14.55 -5.83 -1.87
C ALA A 181 -13.10 -6.18 -1.54
N VAL A 182 -12.24 -5.16 -1.47
CA VAL A 182 -10.85 -5.27 -1.04
C VAL A 182 -10.62 -4.33 0.15
N ILE A 183 -10.06 -4.85 1.23
CA ILE A 183 -9.73 -4.09 2.44
C ILE A 183 -8.21 -4.21 2.64
N ALA A 184 -7.48 -3.15 2.35
CA ALA A 184 -6.07 -3.06 2.69
C ALA A 184 -5.92 -2.62 4.15
N VAL A 185 -5.17 -3.38 4.94
CA VAL A 185 -4.85 -3.05 6.32
C VAL A 185 -3.43 -2.51 6.35
N ASP A 186 -3.32 -1.22 6.62
CA ASP A 186 -2.10 -0.48 6.42
C ASP A 186 -1.82 0.46 7.60
N GLY A 187 -0.84 0.03 8.41
CA GLY A 187 -0.35 0.76 9.56
C GLY A 187 -1.26 0.78 10.79
N ALA A 188 -0.96 1.71 11.68
CA ALA A 188 -1.70 1.98 12.91
C ALA A 188 -2.90 2.92 12.66
N GLY A 189 -3.72 3.11 13.71
CA GLY A 189 -4.85 4.05 13.72
C GLY A 189 -6.21 3.37 13.55
N ASP A 190 -7.25 4.06 13.98
CA ASP A 190 -8.61 3.54 14.05
C ASP A 190 -9.68 4.47 13.44
N ASP A 191 -9.29 5.63 12.89
CA ASP A 191 -10.19 6.66 12.36
C ASP A 191 -10.16 6.79 10.83
N ARG A 192 -8.97 6.63 10.23
CA ARG A 192 -8.74 6.89 8.81
C ARG A 192 -9.37 5.81 7.93
N ILE A 193 -10.03 6.26 6.85
CA ILE A 193 -10.58 5.45 5.78
C ILE A 193 -10.09 6.03 4.46
N VAL A 194 -9.11 5.39 3.83
CA VAL A 194 -8.63 5.78 2.50
C VAL A 194 -9.57 5.19 1.47
N HIS A 195 -10.34 6.03 0.81
CA HIS A 195 -11.30 5.66 -0.24
C HIS A 195 -10.97 6.32 -1.60
N SER A 196 -9.94 7.17 -1.61
CA SER A 196 -9.44 7.87 -2.79
C SER A 196 -7.97 7.54 -3.00
N ALA A 197 -7.64 7.01 -4.17
CA ALA A 197 -6.29 6.62 -4.56
C ALA A 197 -5.56 7.79 -5.20
N LEU A 198 -4.42 8.17 -4.61
CA LEU A 198 -3.50 9.14 -5.20
C LEU A 198 -2.68 8.47 -6.29
N GLY A 199 -2.89 8.86 -7.54
CA GLY A 199 -2.08 8.38 -8.65
C GLY A 199 -0.69 9.01 -8.68
N SER A 200 0.29 8.25 -9.16
CA SER A 200 1.63 8.76 -9.44
C SER A 200 2.27 8.05 -10.63
N THR A 201 3.07 8.79 -11.41
CA THR A 201 3.97 8.21 -12.39
C THR A 201 5.38 8.73 -12.15
N ARG A 202 6.34 7.82 -12.17
CA ARG A 202 7.75 8.12 -11.88
C ARG A 202 8.59 7.81 -13.10
N TRP A 203 9.46 8.75 -13.48
CA TRP A 203 10.21 8.68 -14.71
C TRP A 203 11.66 9.04 -14.48
N ARG A 204 12.55 8.31 -15.16
CA ARG A 204 13.95 8.70 -15.34
C ARG A 204 14.15 9.12 -16.78
N VAL A 205 14.69 10.33 -16.97
CA VAL A 205 15.14 10.84 -18.26
C VAL A 205 16.65 10.90 -18.25
N THR A 206 17.27 10.33 -19.27
CA THR A 206 18.73 10.34 -19.44
C THR A 206 19.06 10.85 -20.82
N PHE A 207 19.95 11.82 -20.91
CA PHE A 207 20.58 12.24 -22.15
C PHE A 207 22.03 11.71 -22.21
N ARG A 208 22.46 11.26 -23.39
CA ARG A 208 23.82 10.79 -23.65
C ARG A 208 24.42 11.46 -24.85
N GLY A 209 25.74 11.75 -24.76
CA GLY A 209 26.56 12.31 -25.82
C GLY A 209 27.96 11.70 -25.84
N GLU A 210 28.80 12.10 -26.79
CA GLU A 210 30.16 11.55 -26.92
C GLU A 210 31.12 11.98 -25.80
N GLY A 211 30.82 13.14 -25.13
CA GLY A 211 31.72 13.76 -24.17
C GLY A 211 32.94 14.40 -24.85
N GLY A 212 33.85 14.93 -24.04
CA GLY A 212 35.08 15.51 -24.58
C GLY A 212 35.75 16.52 -23.65
N HIS A 213 36.85 17.11 -24.11
CA HIS A 213 37.54 18.20 -23.42
C HIS A 213 36.76 19.52 -23.56
N SER A 214 36.46 20.19 -22.45
CA SER A 214 35.59 21.39 -22.44
C SER A 214 36.02 22.52 -23.39
N TRP A 215 37.29 22.60 -23.72
CA TRP A 215 37.85 23.59 -24.67
C TRP A 215 38.06 23.02 -26.07
N ALA A 216 38.78 21.88 -26.19
CA ALA A 216 39.15 21.32 -27.49
C ALA A 216 37.92 20.81 -28.28
N ASP A 217 36.94 20.22 -27.57
CA ASP A 217 35.75 19.63 -28.16
C ASP A 217 34.53 20.52 -28.00
N PHE A 218 34.72 21.82 -27.69
CA PHE A 218 33.61 22.75 -27.57
C PHE A 218 32.73 22.74 -28.83
N GLY A 219 31.41 22.68 -28.63
CA GLY A 219 30.43 22.57 -29.70
C GLY A 219 29.89 21.16 -29.95
N VAL A 220 30.41 20.12 -29.30
CA VAL A 220 29.69 18.83 -29.22
C VAL A 220 28.49 18.96 -28.25
N VAL A 221 27.55 18.04 -28.35
CA VAL A 221 26.36 18.01 -27.48
C VAL A 221 26.73 17.89 -26.03
N ASN A 222 25.98 18.56 -25.14
CA ASN A 222 26.20 18.49 -23.69
C ASN A 222 24.97 17.97 -22.97
N PRO A 223 24.99 16.69 -22.51
CA PRO A 223 23.88 16.08 -21.79
C PRO A 223 23.46 16.81 -20.51
N VAL A 224 24.40 17.44 -19.78
CA VAL A 224 24.08 18.19 -18.56
C VAL A 224 23.37 19.52 -18.91
N HIS A 225 23.75 20.20 -20.01
CA HIS A 225 22.98 21.34 -20.49
C HIS A 225 21.55 20.96 -20.85
N ALA A 226 21.35 19.80 -21.50
CA ALA A 226 20.03 19.30 -21.86
C ALA A 226 19.19 18.98 -20.63
N ILE A 227 19.76 18.30 -19.61
CA ILE A 227 19.06 18.00 -18.37
C ILE A 227 18.70 19.27 -17.58
N THR A 228 19.60 20.25 -17.53
CA THR A 228 19.32 21.53 -16.87
C THR A 228 18.18 22.29 -17.57
N ALA A 229 18.17 22.29 -18.91
CA ALA A 229 17.08 22.87 -19.69
C ALA A 229 15.75 22.15 -19.47
N LEU A 230 15.77 20.80 -19.39
CA LEU A 230 14.57 20.01 -19.06
C LEU A 230 14.06 20.32 -17.66
N ALA A 231 14.94 20.40 -16.66
CA ALA A 231 14.57 20.74 -15.29
C ALA A 231 13.90 22.13 -15.22
N ALA A 232 14.44 23.12 -15.93
CA ALA A 232 13.86 24.47 -16.00
C ALA A 232 12.47 24.47 -16.64
N VAL A 233 12.27 23.71 -17.73
CA VAL A 233 10.97 23.57 -18.38
C VAL A 233 9.96 22.90 -17.47
N LEU A 234 10.32 21.80 -16.80
CA LEU A 234 9.41 21.09 -15.90
C LEU A 234 9.04 21.92 -14.68
N GLN A 235 9.97 22.70 -14.13
CA GLN A 235 9.71 23.64 -13.02
C GLN A 235 8.70 24.72 -13.40
N ALA A 236 8.65 25.12 -14.66
CA ALA A 236 7.74 26.15 -15.17
C ALA A 236 6.35 25.61 -15.56
N VAL A 237 6.11 24.31 -15.45
CA VAL A 237 4.79 23.73 -15.79
C VAL A 237 3.73 24.26 -14.83
N HIS A 238 2.66 24.82 -15.41
CA HIS A 238 1.51 25.23 -14.60
C HIS A 238 0.71 24.01 -14.15
N LEU A 239 0.62 23.80 -12.84
CA LEU A 239 -0.11 22.69 -12.26
C LEU A 239 -1.51 23.13 -11.82
N PRO A 240 -2.58 22.37 -12.12
CA PRO A 240 -3.92 22.67 -11.62
C PRO A 240 -3.97 22.51 -10.09
N ARG A 241 -4.77 23.34 -9.44
CA ARG A 241 -5.08 23.20 -8.01
C ARG A 241 -6.12 22.10 -7.75
N GLU A 242 -7.07 21.96 -8.68
CA GLU A 242 -8.11 20.94 -8.70
C GLU A 242 -8.14 20.23 -10.07
N PRO A 243 -7.95 18.92 -10.10
CA PRO A 243 -7.58 18.05 -8.97
C PRO A 243 -6.16 18.37 -8.44
N ARG A 244 -5.95 18.21 -7.13
CA ARG A 244 -4.63 18.47 -6.52
C ARG A 244 -3.54 17.69 -7.25
N THR A 245 -2.51 18.42 -7.71
CA THR A 245 -1.46 17.89 -8.59
C THR A 245 -0.10 18.37 -8.09
N ALA A 246 0.90 17.53 -8.23
CA ALA A 246 2.29 17.83 -7.89
C ALA A 246 3.24 17.28 -8.94
N LEU A 247 4.31 18.02 -9.21
CA LEU A 247 5.46 17.61 -10.01
C LEU A 247 6.71 17.89 -9.19
N THR A 248 7.54 16.88 -8.98
CA THR A 248 8.79 17.02 -8.23
C THR A 248 9.93 16.42 -9.03
N ILE A 249 10.97 17.21 -9.29
CA ILE A 249 12.26 16.69 -9.73
C ILE A 249 12.96 16.19 -8.47
N ALA A 250 12.95 14.88 -8.26
CA ALA A 250 13.39 14.27 -7.02
C ALA A 250 14.91 14.07 -6.98
N ARG A 251 15.51 13.77 -8.12
CA ARG A 251 16.96 13.54 -8.26
C ARG A 251 17.43 14.06 -9.58
N ILE A 252 18.67 14.56 -9.63
CA ILE A 252 19.35 15.04 -10.83
C ILE A 252 20.84 14.71 -10.71
N GLY A 253 21.48 14.34 -11.82
CA GLY A 253 22.89 14.00 -11.83
C GLY A 253 23.50 14.07 -13.22
N GLY A 254 24.82 13.98 -13.26
CA GLY A 254 25.65 14.00 -14.48
C GLY A 254 26.95 14.76 -14.27
N GLY A 255 27.88 14.55 -15.19
CA GLY A 255 29.20 15.14 -15.15
C GLY A 255 30.24 14.27 -14.44
N GLU A 256 31.51 14.39 -14.89
CA GLU A 256 32.65 13.61 -14.40
C GLU A 256 33.77 14.50 -13.89
N SER A 257 34.05 15.62 -14.57
CA SER A 257 35.14 16.54 -14.26
C SER A 257 34.80 17.96 -14.68
N ILE A 258 35.39 18.97 -14.01
CA ILE A 258 35.14 20.38 -14.25
C ILE A 258 35.56 20.84 -15.66
N ASN A 259 36.53 20.18 -16.27
CA ASN A 259 37.10 20.51 -17.56
C ASN A 259 36.71 19.52 -18.69
N SER A 260 35.63 18.72 -18.49
CA SER A 260 35.09 17.82 -19.49
C SER A 260 33.68 18.20 -19.91
N ILE A 261 33.30 17.87 -21.14
CA ILE A 261 31.92 17.80 -21.58
C ILE A 261 31.39 16.46 -21.15
N PRO A 262 30.30 16.39 -20.36
CA PRO A 262 29.75 15.14 -19.83
C PRO A 262 29.28 14.18 -20.92
N ARG A 263 29.40 12.88 -20.65
CA ARG A 263 28.81 11.82 -21.50
C ARG A 263 27.36 11.53 -21.15
N GLU A 264 26.94 11.82 -19.93
CA GLU A 264 25.60 11.55 -19.45
C GLU A 264 25.10 12.65 -18.52
N GLY A 265 23.81 12.94 -18.62
CA GLY A 265 23.06 13.73 -17.65
C GLY A 265 21.67 13.13 -17.50
N TRP A 266 21.13 13.08 -16.27
CA TRP A 266 19.85 12.46 -15.99
C TRP A 266 19.09 13.20 -14.89
N LEU A 267 17.75 13.04 -14.90
CA LEU A 267 16.88 13.40 -13.78
C LEU A 267 15.80 12.35 -13.55
N GLU A 268 15.30 12.32 -12.32
CA GLU A 268 14.13 11.53 -11.91
C GLU A 268 13.03 12.48 -11.47
N VAL A 269 11.83 12.24 -11.97
CA VAL A 269 10.64 13.05 -11.69
C VAL A 269 9.51 12.19 -11.15
N ASP A 270 8.84 12.69 -10.11
CA ASP A 270 7.61 12.13 -9.52
C ASP A 270 6.44 13.05 -9.86
N LEU A 271 5.50 12.55 -10.64
CA LEU A 271 4.27 13.21 -11.05
C LEU A 271 3.11 12.61 -10.24
N ARG A 272 2.34 13.43 -9.55
CA ARG A 272 1.22 12.98 -8.72
C ARG A 272 -0.05 13.78 -9.02
N SER A 273 -1.20 13.09 -9.10
CA SER A 273 -2.50 13.75 -9.21
C SER A 273 -3.64 12.86 -8.71
N LEU A 274 -4.76 13.48 -8.33
CA LEU A 274 -6.04 12.82 -8.10
C LEU A 274 -6.81 12.59 -9.41
N GLY A 275 -6.37 13.18 -10.53
CA GLY A 275 -6.99 13.06 -11.86
C GLY A 275 -6.14 12.24 -12.83
N ALA A 276 -6.70 11.17 -13.37
CA ALA A 276 -6.02 10.30 -14.34
C ALA A 276 -5.61 11.06 -15.62
N THR A 277 -6.52 11.86 -16.15
CA THR A 277 -6.25 12.68 -17.35
C THR A 277 -5.11 13.65 -17.11
N VAL A 278 -5.06 14.31 -15.93
CA VAL A 278 -3.99 15.24 -15.60
C VAL A 278 -2.63 14.54 -15.52
N LEU A 279 -2.56 13.31 -14.99
CA LEU A 279 -1.31 12.52 -15.01
C LEU A 279 -0.88 12.19 -16.43
N GLN A 280 -1.81 11.83 -17.32
CA GLN A 280 -1.53 11.57 -18.73
C GLN A 280 -1.01 12.82 -19.44
N ASP A 281 -1.63 13.98 -19.19
CA ASP A 281 -1.21 15.26 -19.77
C ASP A 281 0.21 15.67 -19.31
N LEU A 282 0.52 15.45 -18.03
CA LEU A 282 1.86 15.67 -17.48
C LEU A 282 2.91 14.74 -18.10
N GLU A 283 2.57 13.46 -18.26
CA GLU A 283 3.44 12.51 -18.95
C GLU A 283 3.70 12.92 -20.39
N GLN A 284 2.67 13.34 -21.11
CA GLN A 284 2.81 13.84 -22.47
C GLN A 284 3.68 15.11 -22.52
N THR A 285 3.49 16.04 -21.58
CA THR A 285 4.30 17.24 -21.42
C THR A 285 5.77 16.91 -21.20
N LEU A 286 6.06 15.94 -20.34
CA LEU A 286 7.42 15.43 -20.11
C LEU A 286 8.04 14.92 -21.42
N ARG A 287 7.36 14.02 -22.13
CA ARG A 287 7.83 13.42 -23.38
C ARG A 287 8.09 14.46 -24.48
N GLN A 288 7.16 15.38 -24.68
CA GLN A 288 7.29 16.48 -25.64
C GLN A 288 8.46 17.40 -25.29
N SER A 289 8.65 17.69 -24.00
CA SER A 289 9.76 18.52 -23.53
C SER A 289 11.11 17.86 -23.80
N VAL A 290 11.23 16.54 -23.54
CA VAL A 290 12.46 15.78 -23.85
C VAL A 290 12.78 15.85 -25.34
N THR A 291 11.82 15.56 -26.22
CA THR A 291 12.01 15.60 -27.67
C THR A 291 12.43 17.01 -28.16
N ARG A 292 11.79 18.05 -27.64
CA ARG A 292 12.12 19.44 -28.01
C ARG A 292 13.53 19.81 -27.58
N ILE A 293 13.96 19.44 -26.39
CA ILE A 293 15.28 19.76 -25.85
C ILE A 293 16.36 18.98 -26.58
N GLU A 294 16.14 17.70 -26.84
CA GLU A 294 17.04 16.86 -27.66
C GLU A 294 17.25 17.48 -29.05
N SER A 295 16.18 17.88 -29.71
CA SER A 295 16.23 18.52 -31.02
C SER A 295 16.97 19.88 -30.97
N ALA A 296 16.73 20.68 -29.93
CA ALA A 296 17.38 21.99 -29.78
C ALA A 296 18.90 21.84 -29.51
N GLU A 297 19.31 20.87 -28.70
CA GLU A 297 20.73 20.59 -28.45
C GLU A 297 21.41 20.05 -29.71
N ASN A 298 20.77 19.15 -30.43
CA ASN A 298 21.25 18.61 -31.68
C ASN A 298 21.36 19.67 -32.79
N GLY A 299 20.45 20.65 -32.79
CA GLY A 299 20.51 21.79 -33.74
C GLY A 299 21.72 22.73 -33.54
N ARG A 300 22.31 22.73 -32.34
CA ARG A 300 23.47 23.59 -32.01
C ARG A 300 24.81 22.85 -32.08
N ARG A 301 24.79 21.53 -32.30
CA ARG A 301 26.02 20.72 -32.28
C ARG A 301 26.96 21.06 -33.46
N ARG A 302 28.24 20.88 -33.22
CA ARG A 302 29.28 20.99 -34.26
C ARG A 302 28.99 20.01 -35.42
N ALA A 303 29.12 20.47 -36.64
CA ALA A 303 28.92 19.61 -37.82
C ALA A 303 29.81 18.37 -37.79
N GLY A 304 29.21 17.21 -38.04
CA GLY A 304 29.90 15.89 -38.03
C GLY A 304 30.07 15.26 -36.68
N SER A 305 29.72 15.94 -35.54
CA SER A 305 29.72 15.30 -34.23
C SER A 305 28.47 14.39 -34.02
N PRO A 306 28.58 13.33 -33.24
CA PRO A 306 27.46 12.48 -32.89
C PRO A 306 26.32 13.28 -32.21
N PRO A 307 25.06 12.85 -32.41
CA PRO A 307 23.93 13.54 -31.81
C PRO A 307 23.78 13.18 -30.32
N LEU A 308 23.11 14.06 -29.58
CA LEU A 308 22.51 13.74 -28.28
C LEU A 308 21.41 12.71 -28.48
N VAL A 309 21.36 11.73 -27.60
CA VAL A 309 20.31 10.72 -27.57
C VAL A 309 19.64 10.71 -26.19
N SER A 310 18.30 10.70 -26.17
CA SER A 310 17.52 10.57 -24.93
C SER A 310 16.98 9.18 -24.72
N THR A 311 16.82 8.81 -23.45
CA THR A 311 16.00 7.68 -23.02
C THR A 311 15.03 8.13 -21.94
N ILE A 312 13.79 7.63 -22.00
CA ILE A 312 12.74 7.89 -21.00
C ILE A 312 12.32 6.54 -20.46
N GLU A 313 12.62 6.29 -19.20
CA GLU A 313 12.31 5.06 -18.48
C GLU A 313 11.24 5.34 -17.43
N ARG A 314 10.19 4.50 -17.40
CA ARG A 314 9.18 4.56 -16.34
C ARG A 314 9.62 3.71 -15.16
N LEU A 315 9.86 4.36 -14.03
CA LEU A 315 10.28 3.72 -12.77
C LEU A 315 9.10 3.19 -11.96
N GLY A 316 7.89 3.70 -12.20
CA GLY A 316 6.69 3.26 -11.52
C GLY A 316 5.44 3.97 -12.01
N SER A 317 4.29 3.33 -11.77
CA SER A 317 2.97 3.85 -12.13
C SER A 317 1.91 3.34 -11.16
N ARG A 318 1.41 4.20 -10.30
CA ARG A 318 0.31 3.92 -9.38
C ARG A 318 -0.95 4.60 -9.90
N PRO A 319 -2.07 3.88 -10.06
CA PRO A 319 -3.28 4.45 -10.61
C PRO A 319 -3.99 5.35 -9.60
N CYS A 320 -4.82 6.27 -10.10
CA CYS A 320 -5.74 7.05 -9.29
C CYS A 320 -7.20 6.64 -9.53
N GLY A 321 -8.04 6.92 -8.54
CA GLY A 321 -9.47 6.67 -8.57
C GLY A 321 -10.10 7.04 -7.25
N THR A 322 -11.42 7.11 -7.18
CA THR A 322 -12.13 7.48 -5.94
C THR A 322 -13.43 6.70 -5.86
N LEU A 323 -13.70 6.10 -4.70
CA LEU A 323 -15.05 5.65 -4.36
C LEU A 323 -15.88 6.85 -3.90
N ALA A 324 -17.17 6.85 -4.21
CA ALA A 324 -18.08 7.83 -3.65
C ALA A 324 -18.09 7.77 -2.11
N ASP A 325 -18.20 8.92 -1.46
CA ASP A 325 -18.22 9.01 0.02
C ASP A 325 -19.36 8.18 0.63
N ASP A 326 -20.44 7.98 -0.13
CA ASP A 326 -21.60 7.19 0.27
C ASP A 326 -21.59 5.75 -0.27
N ALA A 327 -20.48 5.28 -0.86
CA ALA A 327 -20.36 3.90 -1.32
C ALA A 327 -20.60 2.90 -0.18
N PRO A 328 -21.23 1.75 -0.44
CA PRO A 328 -21.58 0.77 0.61
C PRO A 328 -20.40 0.39 1.50
N LEU A 329 -19.22 0.15 0.92
CA LEU A 329 -18.02 -0.22 1.67
C LEU A 329 -17.51 0.92 2.56
N VAL A 330 -17.60 2.17 2.09
CA VAL A 330 -17.24 3.37 2.88
C VAL A 330 -18.19 3.49 4.07
N ARG A 331 -19.49 3.36 3.87
CA ARG A 331 -20.50 3.37 4.94
C ARG A 331 -20.29 2.26 5.97
N ILE A 332 -19.95 1.04 5.53
CA ILE A 332 -19.58 -0.07 6.42
C ILE A 332 -18.38 0.33 7.28
N ALA A 333 -17.34 0.88 6.68
CA ALA A 333 -16.13 1.30 7.40
C ALA A 333 -16.41 2.43 8.40
N GLU A 334 -17.23 3.41 8.03
CA GLU A 334 -17.66 4.48 8.94
C GLU A 334 -18.47 3.95 10.13
N GLN A 335 -19.43 3.04 9.87
CA GLN A 335 -20.26 2.44 10.94
C GLN A 335 -19.37 1.62 11.89
N ALA A 336 -18.45 0.81 11.37
CA ALA A 336 -17.51 0.05 12.18
C ALA A 336 -16.58 0.96 13.01
N THR A 337 -16.15 2.09 12.45
CA THR A 337 -15.35 3.09 13.15
C THR A 337 -16.13 3.73 14.31
N ARG A 338 -17.40 4.11 14.07
CA ARG A 338 -18.27 4.64 15.14
C ARG A 338 -18.59 3.59 16.20
N ALA A 339 -18.74 2.32 15.81
CA ALA A 339 -19.03 1.21 16.73
C ALA A 339 -17.91 0.95 17.76
N ILE A 340 -16.67 1.33 17.44
CA ILE A 340 -15.54 1.28 18.37
C ILE A 340 -15.32 2.59 19.13
N GLY A 341 -16.20 3.59 18.97
CA GLY A 341 -16.10 4.89 19.63
C GLY A 341 -15.15 5.89 18.97
N ALA A 342 -14.64 5.61 17.76
CA ALA A 342 -13.82 6.54 16.99
C ALA A 342 -14.64 7.38 15.99
N THR A 343 -14.09 8.52 15.58
CA THR A 343 -14.71 9.38 14.57
C THR A 343 -14.13 9.08 13.19
N PRO A 344 -14.91 8.60 12.21
CA PRO A 344 -14.38 8.27 10.91
C PRO A 344 -13.90 9.51 10.15
N ARG A 345 -12.77 9.37 9.44
CA ARG A 345 -12.16 10.41 8.64
C ARG A 345 -11.81 9.85 7.26
N LEU A 346 -12.54 10.31 6.25
CA LEU A 346 -12.25 9.98 4.86
C LEU A 346 -10.92 10.61 4.44
N ALA A 347 -10.14 9.88 3.65
CA ALA A 347 -8.80 10.28 3.28
C ALA A 347 -8.42 9.80 1.89
N THR A 348 -7.40 10.46 1.35
CA THR A 348 -6.68 10.04 0.15
C THR A 348 -5.36 9.38 0.55
N GLY A 349 -4.95 8.37 -0.20
CA GLY A 349 -3.66 7.71 0.00
C GLY A 349 -3.19 6.98 -1.26
N SER A 350 -1.96 6.52 -1.23
CA SER A 350 -1.41 5.63 -2.26
C SER A 350 -1.02 4.35 -1.55
N THR A 351 -1.83 3.31 -1.65
CA THR A 351 -1.74 2.05 -0.91
C THR A 351 -2.18 0.90 -1.82
N ASP A 352 -2.16 -0.32 -1.32
CA ASP A 352 -2.71 -1.48 -2.01
C ASP A 352 -4.19 -1.33 -2.43
N ALA A 353 -4.97 -0.48 -1.76
CA ALA A 353 -6.33 -0.17 -2.19
C ALA A 353 -6.38 0.60 -3.53
N SER A 354 -5.28 1.24 -3.96
CA SER A 354 -5.27 2.10 -5.15
C SER A 354 -5.58 1.33 -6.45
N VAL A 355 -5.06 0.11 -6.57
CA VAL A 355 -5.25 -0.70 -7.77
C VAL A 355 -6.72 -1.14 -7.92
N PRO A 356 -7.34 -1.81 -6.94
CA PRO A 356 -8.75 -2.19 -7.07
C PRO A 356 -9.70 -0.99 -7.19
N ILE A 357 -9.44 0.14 -6.50
CA ILE A 357 -10.22 1.38 -6.68
C ILE A 357 -10.20 1.82 -8.15
N ALA A 358 -9.03 1.86 -8.77
CA ALA A 358 -8.89 2.27 -10.18
C ALA A 358 -9.55 1.29 -11.16
N MET A 359 -9.67 0.02 -10.78
CA MET A 359 -10.39 -1.01 -11.54
C MET A 359 -11.92 -0.96 -11.34
N GLY A 360 -12.44 -0.03 -10.54
CA GLY A 360 -13.85 0.06 -10.20
C GLY A 360 -14.33 -1.01 -9.21
N ILE A 361 -13.40 -1.67 -8.53
CA ILE A 361 -13.71 -2.62 -7.46
C ILE A 361 -13.82 -1.86 -6.14
N PRO A 362 -14.88 -2.05 -5.33
CA PRO A 362 -14.99 -1.44 -4.02
C PRO A 362 -13.78 -1.78 -3.16
N ALA A 363 -12.97 -0.77 -2.82
CA ALA A 363 -11.78 -0.97 -1.99
C ALA A 363 -11.50 0.22 -1.08
N ILE A 364 -10.94 -0.06 0.10
CA ILE A 364 -10.49 0.95 1.08
C ILE A 364 -9.17 0.51 1.71
N ALA A 365 -8.38 1.49 2.20
CA ALA A 365 -7.31 1.18 3.13
C ALA A 365 -7.62 1.78 4.52
N ILE A 366 -7.30 1.01 5.57
CA ILE A 366 -7.59 1.33 6.96
C ILE A 366 -6.41 0.91 7.87
N GLY A 367 -6.22 1.61 8.97
CA GLY A 367 -5.30 1.17 10.02
C GLY A 367 -5.87 0.06 10.91
N ALA A 368 -4.98 -0.66 11.59
CA ALA A 368 -5.29 -1.79 12.48
C ALA A 368 -5.30 -1.43 13.97
N GLY A 369 -5.59 -0.18 14.30
CA GLY A 369 -5.68 0.29 15.68
C GLY A 369 -4.36 0.66 16.33
N GLY A 370 -4.43 1.10 17.58
CA GLY A 370 -3.31 1.69 18.29
C GLY A 370 -2.90 3.06 17.73
N ARG A 371 -1.71 3.48 18.06
CA ARG A 371 -1.10 4.72 17.55
C ARG A 371 0.27 4.40 16.98
N GLY A 372 0.69 5.11 15.96
CA GLY A 372 2.01 4.95 15.37
C GLY A 372 2.62 6.28 14.98
N GLY A 373 3.92 6.29 14.79
CA GLY A 373 4.63 7.47 14.30
C GLY A 373 6.06 7.13 13.90
N GLY A 374 6.73 8.11 13.26
CA GLY A 374 8.06 7.90 12.72
C GLY A 374 8.10 6.95 11.53
N THR A 375 6.98 6.71 10.86
CA THR A 375 6.90 5.85 9.66
C THR A 375 7.98 6.24 8.66
N HIS A 376 8.62 5.24 8.04
CA HIS A 376 9.75 5.38 7.13
C HIS A 376 11.03 5.95 7.77
N THR A 377 11.14 5.88 9.09
CA THR A 377 12.39 6.21 9.81
C THR A 377 12.82 5.06 10.73
N PRO A 378 14.12 4.96 11.06
CA PRO A 378 14.58 3.96 12.04
C PRO A 378 13.96 4.13 13.44
N ALA A 379 13.39 5.29 13.75
CA ALA A 379 12.72 5.62 15.03
C ALA A 379 11.20 5.35 14.98
N GLU A 380 10.74 4.52 14.09
CA GLU A 380 9.34 4.14 14.01
C GLU A 380 8.87 3.44 15.29
N TRP A 381 7.67 3.78 15.72
CA TRP A 381 7.06 3.24 16.93
C TRP A 381 5.59 2.92 16.76
N TYR A 382 5.13 1.99 17.57
CA TYR A 382 3.73 1.63 17.73
C TYR A 382 3.36 1.61 19.22
N ASP A 383 2.23 2.22 19.58
CA ASP A 383 1.67 2.24 20.93
C ASP A 383 0.32 1.52 20.89
N ASP A 384 0.17 0.48 21.72
CA ASP A 384 -1.03 -0.38 21.71
C ASP A 384 -2.23 0.23 22.45
N THR A 385 -2.17 1.51 22.83
CA THR A 385 -3.35 2.15 23.44
C THR A 385 -4.57 1.96 22.55
N ASP A 386 -5.58 1.27 23.07
CA ASP A 386 -6.80 0.90 22.32
C ASP A 386 -6.57 0.02 21.06
N GLY A 387 -5.43 -0.61 20.90
CA GLY A 387 -5.07 -1.40 19.72
C GLY A 387 -6.05 -2.55 19.42
N ALA A 388 -6.49 -3.25 20.45
CA ALA A 388 -7.52 -4.31 20.34
C ALA A 388 -8.84 -3.79 19.75
N ARG A 389 -9.22 -2.55 20.04
CA ARG A 389 -10.41 -1.90 19.48
C ARG A 389 -10.32 -1.70 17.98
N GLY A 390 -9.13 -1.28 17.49
CA GLY A 390 -8.89 -1.15 16.06
C GLY A 390 -8.94 -2.49 15.33
N LEU A 391 -8.43 -3.57 15.94
CA LEU A 391 -8.57 -4.91 15.39
C LEU A 391 -10.05 -5.33 15.27
N GLN A 392 -10.87 -5.00 16.27
CA GLN A 392 -12.32 -5.24 16.22
C GLN A 392 -12.98 -4.44 15.07
N ARG A 393 -12.50 -3.22 14.78
CA ARG A 393 -12.92 -2.43 13.62
C ARG A 393 -12.64 -3.18 12.32
N VAL A 394 -11.43 -3.71 12.14
CA VAL A 394 -11.07 -4.49 10.94
C VAL A 394 -12.00 -5.70 10.80
N LEU A 395 -12.20 -6.48 11.86
CA LEU A 395 -13.10 -7.63 11.86
C LEU A 395 -14.53 -7.25 11.46
N ARG A 396 -15.09 -6.17 12.03
CA ARG A 396 -16.43 -5.66 11.71
C ARG A 396 -16.56 -5.27 10.25
N ILE A 397 -15.55 -4.60 9.69
CA ILE A 397 -15.54 -4.20 8.27
C ILE A 397 -15.51 -5.45 7.38
N VAL A 398 -14.59 -6.39 7.63
CA VAL A 398 -14.43 -7.61 6.84
C VAL A 398 -15.70 -8.46 6.87
N THR A 399 -16.27 -8.68 8.05
CA THR A 399 -17.47 -9.51 8.21
C THR A 399 -18.72 -8.87 7.63
N ALA A 400 -18.90 -7.56 7.80
CA ALA A 400 -20.01 -6.83 7.18
C ALA A 400 -19.90 -6.79 5.65
N ALA A 401 -18.70 -6.58 5.10
CA ALA A 401 -18.45 -6.68 3.65
C ALA A 401 -18.71 -8.10 3.13
N ALA A 402 -18.44 -9.14 3.95
CA ALA A 402 -18.77 -10.53 3.62
C ALA A 402 -20.26 -10.86 3.75
N GLY A 403 -21.10 -9.90 4.15
CA GLY A 403 -22.56 -10.04 4.20
C GLY A 403 -23.13 -10.48 5.56
N LEU A 404 -22.32 -10.46 6.64
CA LEU A 404 -22.82 -10.67 7.98
C LEU A 404 -23.71 -9.47 8.39
N ARG A 405 -24.95 -9.75 8.80
CA ARG A 405 -25.95 -8.75 9.21
C ARG A 405 -26.09 -8.66 10.72
#